data_a73e2492b710305a2306b3a916c27b63
#
_entry.id   a73e2492b710305a2306b3a916c27b63
#
_cell.length_a   1.000
_cell.length_b   1.000
_cell.length_c   1.000
_cell.angle_alpha   90.00
_cell.angle_beta   90.00
_cell.angle_gamma   90.00
#
_symmetry.space_group_name_H-M   'P 1'
#
loop_
_entity.id
_entity.type
_entity.pdbx_description
1 polymer ?
#
loop_
_entity_poly.entity_id
_entity_poly.type
_entity_poly.pdbx_seq_one_letter_code
_entity_poly.pdbx_strand_id
1 'polypeptide(L)'
;MAMKTGTIRVGLLAYGAIGHEHNLAVQNTVGLELLAVCDTNPERVEAAMELAPQATAFSDATEMLDSGLLDLVVISTPPNSHYEWAKESLVRGIHVVLEKPMALTADHCDELIALASTTSLMLVVYQN
;
A
#
# COMPACT_ATOMS: atom_id res chain seq x y z
N MET A 1 8.15 -9.19 13.84
CA MET A 1 6.83 -9.49 14.37
C MET A 1 6.18 -10.61 13.58
N ALA A 2 5.68 -11.61 14.26
CA ALA A 2 4.96 -12.67 13.58
C ALA A 2 3.66 -12.12 13.01
N MET A 3 3.36 -12.43 11.76
CA MET A 3 2.06 -12.13 11.18
C MET A 3 1.00 -12.87 11.99
N LYS A 4 -0.10 -12.22 12.25
CA LYS A 4 -1.20 -12.88 12.94
C LYS A 4 -1.68 -14.04 12.09
N THR A 5 -1.88 -15.19 12.74
CA THR A 5 -2.61 -16.26 12.08
C THR A 5 -4.01 -15.74 11.80
N GLY A 6 -4.38 -15.65 10.53
CA GLY A 6 -5.64 -15.10 10.11
C GLY A 6 -5.46 -14.12 8.99
N THR A 7 -5.71 -12.85 9.24
CA THR A 7 -5.73 -11.87 8.17
C THR A 7 -4.53 -10.91 8.21
N ILE A 8 -4.07 -10.58 7.01
CA ILE A 8 -3.10 -9.52 6.79
C ILE A 8 -3.90 -8.25 6.51
N ARG A 9 -3.61 -7.19 7.24
CA ARG A 9 -4.33 -5.92 7.16
C ARG A 9 -3.71 -5.05 6.05
N VAL A 10 -4.51 -4.74 5.04
CA VAL A 10 -4.05 -4.08 3.82
C VAL A 10 -4.60 -2.67 3.71
N GLY A 11 -3.75 -1.75 3.26
CA GLY A 11 -4.15 -0.41 2.86
C GLY A 11 -3.87 -0.17 1.39
N LEU A 12 -4.70 0.64 0.74
CA LEU A 12 -4.47 1.07 -0.63
C LEU A 12 -4.07 2.55 -0.61
N LEU A 13 -2.88 2.86 -1.10
CA LEU A 13 -2.41 4.23 -1.24
C LEU A 13 -2.56 4.66 -2.69
N ALA A 14 -3.50 5.53 -2.93
CA ALA A 14 -4.06 5.97 -4.19
C ALA A 14 -5.09 4.99 -4.76
N TYR A 15 -6.10 5.54 -5.39
CA TYR A 15 -7.22 4.76 -5.92
C TYR A 15 -7.62 5.26 -7.31
N GLY A 16 -6.70 5.15 -8.27
CA GLY A 16 -7.00 5.36 -9.68
C GLY A 16 -7.59 4.09 -10.29
N ALA A 17 -7.47 3.94 -11.60
CA ALA A 17 -8.04 2.78 -12.31
C ALA A 17 -7.53 1.45 -11.76
N ILE A 18 -6.22 1.35 -11.49
CA ILE A 18 -5.63 0.12 -10.95
C ILE A 18 -6.04 -0.12 -9.50
N GLY A 19 -6.38 0.94 -8.76
CA GLY A 19 -6.83 0.82 -7.38
C GLY A 19 -8.08 -0.01 -7.24
N HIS A 20 -9.01 0.13 -8.19
CA HIS A 20 -10.23 -0.68 -8.20
C HIS A 20 -9.90 -2.18 -8.34
N GLU A 21 -8.95 -2.51 -9.21
CA GLU A 21 -8.51 -3.90 -9.38
C GLU A 21 -7.87 -4.44 -8.11
N HIS A 22 -7.04 -3.63 -7.45
CA HIS A 22 -6.44 -4.03 -6.18
C HIS A 22 -7.50 -4.24 -5.09
N ASN A 23 -8.51 -3.38 -5.05
CA ASN A 23 -9.61 -3.52 -4.10
C ASN A 23 -10.30 -4.87 -4.28
N LEU A 24 -10.69 -5.20 -5.51
CA LEU A 24 -11.31 -6.48 -5.81
C LEU A 24 -10.39 -7.65 -5.48
N ALA A 25 -9.11 -7.55 -5.80
CA ALA A 25 -8.15 -8.62 -5.53
C ALA A 25 -8.01 -8.88 -4.03
N VAL A 26 -7.91 -7.83 -3.23
CA VAL A 26 -7.82 -7.98 -1.76
C VAL A 26 -9.11 -8.60 -1.21
N GLN A 27 -10.26 -8.10 -1.65
CA GLN A 27 -11.55 -8.62 -1.18
C GLN A 27 -11.77 -10.08 -1.54
N ASN A 28 -11.22 -10.53 -2.66
CA ASN A 28 -11.38 -11.90 -3.14
C ASN A 28 -10.26 -12.85 -2.71
N THR A 29 -9.33 -12.39 -1.89
CA THR A 29 -8.21 -13.21 -1.43
C THR A 29 -8.39 -13.56 0.04
N VAL A 30 -8.51 -14.85 0.32
CA VAL A 30 -8.59 -15.33 1.71
C VAL A 30 -7.28 -14.98 2.43
N GLY A 31 -7.40 -14.43 3.62
CA GLY A 31 -6.24 -14.03 4.42
C GLY A 31 -5.87 -12.56 4.27
N LEU A 32 -6.52 -11.82 3.39
CA LEU A 32 -6.33 -10.38 3.27
C LEU A 32 -7.60 -9.63 3.68
N GLU A 33 -7.40 -8.52 4.36
CA GLU A 33 -8.52 -7.67 4.78
C GLU A 33 -8.20 -6.23 4.45
N LEU A 34 -9.07 -5.56 3.69
CA LEU A 34 -8.86 -4.16 3.33
C LEU A 34 -9.37 -3.27 4.46
N LEU A 35 -8.45 -2.57 5.14
CA LEU A 35 -8.78 -1.73 6.30
C LEU A 35 -8.64 -0.25 6.05
N ALA A 36 -7.94 0.18 5.00
CA ALA A 36 -7.74 1.61 4.74
C ALA A 36 -7.59 1.88 3.26
N VAL A 37 -8.12 3.02 2.84
CA VAL A 37 -7.95 3.54 1.47
C VAL A 37 -7.62 5.01 1.56
N CYS A 38 -6.63 5.46 0.82
CA CYS A 38 -6.22 6.86 0.77
C CYS A 38 -6.16 7.37 -0.67
N ASP A 39 -6.78 8.50 -0.91
CA ASP A 39 -6.60 9.25 -2.15
C ASP A 39 -6.90 10.72 -1.85
N THR A 40 -6.24 11.61 -2.57
CA THR A 40 -6.51 13.05 -2.44
C THR A 40 -7.83 13.45 -3.08
N ASN A 41 -8.36 12.62 -3.97
CA ASN A 41 -9.65 12.85 -4.63
C ASN A 41 -10.76 12.18 -3.83
N PRO A 42 -11.67 12.94 -3.20
CA PRO A 42 -12.72 12.36 -2.36
C PRO A 42 -13.69 11.47 -3.13
N GLU A 43 -13.90 11.71 -4.41
CA GLU A 43 -14.78 10.86 -5.22
C GLU A 43 -14.20 9.46 -5.38
N ARG A 44 -12.86 9.36 -5.50
CA ARG A 44 -12.19 8.06 -5.58
C ARG A 44 -12.28 7.29 -4.27
N VAL A 45 -12.11 7.98 -3.16
CA VAL A 45 -12.25 7.36 -1.84
C VAL A 45 -13.67 6.85 -1.66
N GLU A 46 -14.66 7.66 -2.03
CA GLU A 46 -16.07 7.26 -1.94
C GLU A 46 -16.34 6.00 -2.76
N ALA A 47 -15.84 5.94 -4.00
CA ALA A 47 -15.99 4.76 -4.84
C ALA A 47 -15.35 3.52 -4.21
N ALA A 48 -14.18 3.67 -3.60
CA ALA A 48 -13.51 2.57 -2.91
C ALA A 48 -14.33 2.06 -1.73
N MET A 49 -14.92 2.96 -0.98
CA MET A 49 -15.70 2.63 0.21
C MET A 49 -17.00 1.90 -0.12
N GLU A 50 -17.52 2.07 -1.33
CA GLU A 50 -18.69 1.30 -1.76
C GLU A 50 -18.40 -0.20 -1.82
N LEU A 51 -17.19 -0.58 -2.24
CA LEU A 51 -16.74 -1.97 -2.28
C LEU A 51 -16.22 -2.46 -0.93
N ALA A 52 -15.72 -1.57 -0.10
CA ALA A 52 -15.06 -1.90 1.14
C ALA A 52 -15.58 -1.02 2.29
N PRO A 53 -16.87 -1.16 2.66
CA PRO A 53 -17.45 -0.29 3.68
C PRO A 53 -16.81 -0.44 5.06
N GLN A 54 -16.10 -1.53 5.30
CA GLN A 54 -15.37 -1.76 6.55
C GLN A 54 -14.05 -0.98 6.63
N ALA A 55 -13.56 -0.45 5.50
CA ALA A 55 -12.30 0.27 5.48
C ALA A 55 -12.43 1.68 6.04
N THR A 56 -11.32 2.24 6.50
CA THR A 56 -11.24 3.64 6.93
C THR A 56 -10.73 4.48 5.77
N ALA A 57 -11.38 5.60 5.52
CA ALA A 57 -11.00 6.52 4.45
C ALA A 57 -9.99 7.54 4.96
N PHE A 58 -8.95 7.79 4.17
CA PHE A 58 -7.93 8.80 4.46
C PHE A 58 -7.74 9.71 3.25
N SER A 59 -7.51 10.98 3.50
CA SER A 59 -7.10 11.94 2.47
C SER A 59 -5.61 12.26 2.54
N ASP A 60 -4.95 11.87 3.61
CA ASP A 60 -3.53 12.11 3.86
C ASP A 60 -2.81 10.78 4.03
N ALA A 61 -1.82 10.55 3.17
CA ALA A 61 -1.07 9.29 3.16
C ALA A 61 -0.30 9.06 4.46
N THR A 62 0.30 10.11 5.01
CA THR A 62 1.05 9.99 6.26
C THR A 62 0.14 9.57 7.41
N GLU A 63 -1.05 10.14 7.48
CA GLU A 63 -2.03 9.73 8.49
C GLU A 63 -2.41 8.26 8.36
N MET A 64 -2.59 7.79 7.13
CA MET A 64 -2.89 6.38 6.91
C MET A 64 -1.74 5.49 7.37
N LEU A 65 -0.51 5.83 7.01
CA LEU A 65 0.66 5.03 7.38
C LEU A 65 0.93 5.05 8.88
N ASP A 66 0.56 6.14 9.56
CA ASP A 66 0.74 6.27 11.01
C ASP A 66 -0.43 5.70 11.83
N SER A 67 -1.48 5.23 11.15
CA SER A 67 -2.72 4.81 11.82
C SER A 67 -2.59 3.55 12.68
N GLY A 68 -1.57 2.74 12.42
CA GLY A 68 -1.43 1.44 13.10
C GLY A 68 -2.36 0.37 12.55
N LEU A 69 -3.10 0.66 11.49
CA LEU A 69 -4.07 -0.28 10.92
C LEU A 69 -3.45 -1.30 9.96
N LEU A 70 -2.25 -1.04 9.43
CA LEU A 70 -1.75 -1.78 8.27
C LEU A 70 -0.58 -2.70 8.58
N ASP A 71 -0.63 -3.90 8.01
CA ASP A 71 0.53 -4.78 7.89
C ASP A 71 1.21 -4.62 6.54
N LEU A 72 0.43 -4.25 5.51
CA LEU A 72 0.88 -4.15 4.14
C LEU A 72 0.16 -2.99 3.44
N VAL A 73 0.88 -2.29 2.58
CA VAL A 73 0.30 -1.22 1.77
C VAL A 73 0.57 -1.49 0.29
N VAL A 74 -0.44 -1.26 -0.54
CA VAL A 74 -0.32 -1.28 -2.00
C VAL A 74 -0.21 0.16 -2.47
N ILE A 75 0.88 0.51 -3.11
CA ILE A 75 1.17 1.87 -3.55
C ILE A 75 0.95 2.01 -5.05
N SER A 76 -0.04 2.82 -5.43
CA SER A 76 -0.42 3.07 -6.82
C SER A 76 -0.43 4.56 -7.14
N THR A 77 0.36 5.34 -6.43
CA THR A 77 0.54 6.77 -6.68
C THR A 77 1.28 7.00 -7.99
N PRO A 78 1.37 8.25 -8.49
CA PRO A 78 2.18 8.51 -9.69
C PRO A 78 3.63 8.03 -9.51
N PRO A 79 4.29 7.59 -10.60
CA PRO A 79 5.62 6.96 -10.52
C PRO A 79 6.68 7.77 -9.79
N ASN A 80 6.64 9.09 -9.88
CA ASN A 80 7.63 9.95 -9.23
C ASN A 80 7.53 9.99 -7.71
N SER A 81 6.48 9.40 -7.15
CA SER A 81 6.28 9.33 -5.69
C SER A 81 6.46 7.93 -5.11
N HIS A 82 6.72 6.93 -5.95
CA HIS A 82 6.83 5.53 -5.50
C HIS A 82 7.94 5.35 -4.47
N TYR A 83 9.12 5.85 -4.76
CA TYR A 83 10.27 5.72 -3.87
C TYR A 83 9.97 6.30 -2.49
N GLU A 84 9.45 7.51 -2.46
CA GLU A 84 9.18 8.21 -1.20
C GLU A 84 8.18 7.45 -0.34
N TRP A 85 7.04 7.05 -0.91
CA TRP A 85 6.02 6.34 -0.15
C TRP A 85 6.42 4.92 0.24
N ALA A 86 7.20 4.24 -0.61
CA ALA A 86 7.75 2.93 -0.26
C ALA A 86 8.69 3.05 0.93
N LYS A 87 9.58 4.05 0.90
CA LYS A 87 10.50 4.31 2.01
C LYS A 87 9.76 4.62 3.30
N GLU A 88 8.78 5.53 3.24
CA GLU A 88 7.97 5.91 4.40
C GLU A 88 7.22 4.71 4.99
N SER A 89 6.77 3.81 4.15
CA SER A 89 6.07 2.61 4.60
C SER A 89 7.03 1.62 5.27
N LEU A 90 8.16 1.37 4.65
CA LEU A 90 9.15 0.43 5.20
C LEU A 90 9.70 0.88 6.55
N VAL A 91 9.98 2.18 6.72
CA VAL A 91 10.48 2.68 8.01
C VAL A 91 9.45 2.55 9.13
N ARG A 92 8.17 2.42 8.79
CA ARG A 92 7.10 2.21 9.75
C ARG A 92 6.78 0.74 10.00
N GLY A 93 7.55 -0.17 9.39
CA GLY A 93 7.33 -1.60 9.58
C GLY A 93 6.19 -2.17 8.74
N ILE A 94 5.87 -1.52 7.63
CA ILE A 94 4.77 -1.93 6.74
C ILE A 94 5.36 -2.59 5.49
N HIS A 95 4.88 -3.78 5.15
CA HIS A 95 5.23 -4.44 3.90
C HIS A 95 4.70 -3.64 2.71
N VAL A 96 5.39 -3.69 1.58
CA VAL A 96 5.06 -2.87 0.42
C VAL A 96 4.84 -3.72 -0.83
N VAL A 97 3.72 -3.50 -1.48
CA VAL A 97 3.47 -3.89 -2.86
C VAL A 97 3.43 -2.61 -3.67
N LEU A 98 4.31 -2.50 -4.65
CA LEU A 98 4.55 -1.26 -5.37
C LEU A 98 4.23 -1.46 -6.84
N GLU A 99 3.44 -0.54 -7.41
CA GLU A 99 3.20 -0.54 -8.85
C GLU A 99 4.49 -0.19 -9.60
N LYS A 100 4.61 -0.67 -10.83
CA LYS A 100 5.74 -0.34 -11.69
C LYS A 100 5.66 1.13 -12.14
N PRO A 101 6.77 1.80 -12.38
CA PRO A 101 8.15 1.36 -12.10
C PRO A 101 8.45 1.45 -10.61
N MET A 102 9.37 0.61 -10.14
CA MET A 102 9.75 0.57 -8.73
C MET A 102 10.19 1.94 -8.21
N ALA A 103 11.02 2.62 -9.00
CA ALA A 103 11.49 3.97 -8.74
C ALA A 103 12.01 4.55 -10.05
N LEU A 104 12.35 5.84 -10.05
CA LEU A 104 12.82 6.51 -11.26
C LEU A 104 14.33 6.35 -11.51
N THR A 105 15.10 5.96 -10.49
CA THR A 105 16.55 5.76 -10.60
C THR A 105 16.96 4.42 -10.02
N ALA A 106 18.07 3.88 -10.52
CA ALA A 106 18.64 2.65 -9.98
C ALA A 106 19.07 2.82 -8.52
N ASP A 107 19.59 3.99 -8.17
CA ASP A 107 20.02 4.27 -6.79
C ASP A 107 18.85 4.20 -5.82
N HIS A 108 17.69 4.72 -6.19
CA HIS A 108 16.49 4.64 -5.37
C HIS A 108 16.00 3.19 -5.24
N CYS A 109 16.06 2.43 -6.32
CA CYS A 109 15.71 1.00 -6.27
C CYS A 109 16.63 0.25 -5.30
N ASP A 110 17.93 0.48 -5.39
CA ASP A 110 18.92 -0.16 -4.52
C ASP A 110 18.68 0.22 -3.06
N GLU A 111 18.37 1.47 -2.79
CA GLU A 111 18.08 1.95 -1.44
C GLU A 111 16.86 1.25 -0.85
N LEU A 112 15.79 1.13 -1.63
CA LEU A 112 14.57 0.45 -1.17
C LEU A 112 14.82 -1.03 -0.91
N ILE A 113 15.57 -1.70 -1.77
CA ILE A 113 15.92 -3.11 -1.60
C ILE A 113 16.72 -3.31 -0.31
N ALA A 114 17.72 -2.46 -0.09
CA ALA A 114 18.54 -2.52 1.11
C ALA A 114 17.69 -2.28 2.37
N LEU A 115 16.79 -1.30 2.32
CA LEU A 115 15.93 -0.97 3.44
C LEU A 115 14.98 -2.13 3.76
N ALA A 116 14.37 -2.74 2.75
CA ALA A 116 13.51 -3.89 2.95
C ALA A 116 14.27 -5.07 3.57
N SER A 117 15.49 -5.31 3.11
CA SER A 117 16.34 -6.38 3.63
C SER A 117 16.69 -6.14 5.10
N THR A 118 17.13 -4.93 5.46
CA THR A 118 17.55 -4.63 6.83
C THR A 118 16.39 -4.61 7.81
N THR A 119 15.18 -4.31 7.34
CA THR A 119 13.98 -4.30 8.18
C THR A 119 13.23 -5.64 8.17
N SER A 120 13.67 -6.58 7.36
CA SER A 120 13.02 -7.89 7.16
C SER A 120 11.56 -7.74 6.68
N LEU A 121 11.32 -6.74 5.85
CA LEU A 121 10.01 -6.50 5.26
C LEU A 121 9.97 -6.94 3.80
N MET A 122 8.78 -7.29 3.35
CA MET A 122 8.55 -7.66 1.95
C MET A 122 8.41 -6.40 1.09
N LEU A 123 9.09 -6.40 -0.04
CA LEU A 123 8.96 -5.37 -1.05
C LEU A 123 8.76 -6.08 -2.39
N VAL A 124 7.59 -5.92 -2.96
CA VAL A 124 7.20 -6.57 -4.20
C VAL A 124 6.81 -5.52 -5.23
N VAL A 125 7.30 -5.65 -6.45
CA VAL A 125 6.86 -4.80 -7.56
C VAL A 125 5.83 -5.56 -8.37
N TYR A 126 4.64 -4.97 -8.48
CA TYR A 126 3.54 -5.58 -9.22
C TYR A 126 3.75 -5.38 -10.73
N GLN A 127 3.82 -6.47 -11.47
CA GLN A 127 3.98 -6.48 -12.92
C GLN A 127 2.67 -6.95 -13.55
N ASN A 128 1.96 -6.04 -14.21
CA ASN A 128 0.75 -6.47 -14.92
C ASN A 128 1.07 -7.06 -16.29
#